data_bc0219fef822bc60fa4b250a2b64bcfe
#
_entry.id   bc0219fef822bc60fa4b250a2b64bcfe
#
_cell.length_a   1.000
_cell.length_b   1.000
_cell.length_c   1.000
_cell.angle_alpha   90.00
_cell.angle_beta   90.00
_cell.angle_gamma   90.00
#
_symmetry.space_group_name_H-M   'P 1'
#
loop_
_entity.id
_entity.type
_entity.pdbx_description
1 polymer ?
#
loop_
_entity_poly.entity_id
_entity_poly.type
_entity_poly.pdbx_seq_one_letter_code
_entity_poly.pdbx_strand_id
1 'polypeptide(L)'
;MIDVINLTKKFGKLLVLDDISTSIKEGEKVVIVGPSGGGKSTFLRCLNVLEDPTAGRIMFMGNDLADLKVDINEQRENIGMVFQQFNLFSNLTVKKNITLAPIKIGLKNMRKTQMKNAHIPAYNRFIDLFGDKLNKSVDEKRVKLEKEIEALKAQLEPINAEWEKITEKEGKSYATYDEKLTKEKLYITSKIEKKVRELSHTLHYEKKSPAPLEFASKKDLVADANERAEALLTRIGLLDKADVYPSTLSGGQKQRVAIARALAMRPKVLLFDEPTSALDPEMVGEVLDLIKQVAEEGMTMVIVTHEMNFAREVGTRILFMAEGKILEENTPDEFFEGPTHPRLKEFLSKVIKADDGEKEKGEGNAIA
;
A
#
# COMPACT_ATOMS: atom_id res chain seq x y z
N MET A 1 2.85 4.39 5.39
CA MET A 1 1.80 3.97 4.41
C MET A 1 1.81 2.48 4.15
N ILE A 2 2.96 1.89 3.80
CA ILE A 2 3.14 0.43 3.68
C ILE A 2 4.19 0.00 4.69
N ASP A 3 3.90 -1.03 5.50
CA ASP A 3 4.88 -1.64 6.41
C ASP A 3 5.03 -3.12 6.05
N VAL A 4 6.24 -3.53 5.74
CA VAL A 4 6.63 -4.90 5.43
C VAL A 4 7.34 -5.47 6.63
N ILE A 5 6.86 -6.62 7.13
CA ILE A 5 7.33 -7.22 8.38
C ILE A 5 7.70 -8.67 8.12
N ASN A 6 8.99 -8.98 8.20
CA ASN A 6 9.59 -10.31 8.07
C ASN A 6 9.11 -11.05 6.79
N LEU A 7 9.00 -10.33 5.67
CA LEU A 7 8.50 -10.85 4.41
C LEU A 7 9.41 -11.92 3.85
N THR A 8 8.87 -13.12 3.68
CA THR A 8 9.57 -14.25 3.07
C THR A 8 8.74 -14.79 1.90
N LYS A 9 9.37 -15.02 0.76
CA LYS A 9 8.74 -15.65 -0.41
C LYS A 9 9.56 -16.82 -0.93
N LYS A 10 8.89 -17.96 -1.09
CA LYS A 10 9.44 -19.17 -1.71
C LYS A 10 8.61 -19.61 -2.90
N PHE A 11 9.25 -20.08 -3.94
CA PHE A 11 8.64 -20.81 -5.05
C PHE A 11 9.10 -22.27 -4.98
N GLY A 12 8.25 -23.13 -4.45
CA GLY A 12 8.64 -24.49 -4.10
C GLY A 12 9.80 -24.50 -3.10
N LYS A 13 10.98 -24.98 -3.52
CA LYS A 13 12.20 -25.01 -2.69
C LYS A 13 13.07 -23.76 -2.83
N LEU A 14 12.83 -22.93 -3.84
CA LEU A 14 13.63 -21.74 -4.11
C LEU A 14 13.19 -20.60 -3.18
N LEU A 15 14.09 -20.14 -2.31
CA LEU A 15 13.92 -18.93 -1.50
C LEU A 15 14.28 -17.73 -2.36
N VAL A 16 13.33 -16.81 -2.57
CA VAL A 16 13.49 -15.62 -3.42
C VAL A 16 13.53 -14.34 -2.57
N LEU A 17 12.75 -14.27 -1.49
CA LEU A 17 12.82 -13.18 -0.50
C LEU A 17 13.05 -13.80 0.87
N ASP A 18 14.00 -13.27 1.62
CA ASP A 18 14.45 -13.79 2.89
C ASP A 18 14.38 -12.73 3.98
N ASP A 19 13.32 -12.79 4.79
CA ASP A 19 13.12 -11.99 6.00
C ASP A 19 13.24 -10.47 5.80
N ILE A 20 12.56 -9.93 4.79
CA ILE A 20 12.60 -8.50 4.48
C ILE A 20 11.67 -7.71 5.39
N SER A 21 12.20 -6.69 6.05
CA SER A 21 11.42 -5.72 6.81
C SER A 21 11.82 -4.30 6.39
N THR A 22 10.82 -3.51 5.98
CA THR A 22 10.98 -2.09 5.61
C THR A 22 9.65 -1.37 5.70
N SER A 23 9.66 -0.04 5.72
CA SER A 23 8.44 0.78 5.71
C SER A 23 8.53 1.81 4.59
N ILE A 24 7.40 2.15 3.98
CA ILE A 24 7.26 3.17 2.94
C ILE A 24 6.29 4.22 3.47
N LYS A 25 6.76 5.45 3.59
CA LYS A 25 5.98 6.59 4.10
C LYS A 25 5.18 7.23 2.98
N GLU A 26 4.16 8.01 3.34
CA GLU A 26 3.40 8.80 2.38
C GLU A 26 4.29 9.89 1.75
N GLY A 27 4.18 10.05 0.43
CA GLY A 27 5.00 10.97 -0.36
C GLY A 27 6.44 10.51 -0.62
N GLU A 28 6.86 9.37 -0.09
CA GLU A 28 8.20 8.82 -0.29
C GLU A 28 8.35 8.18 -1.68
N LYS A 29 9.52 8.36 -2.30
CA LYS A 29 9.91 7.73 -3.55
C LYS A 29 11.03 6.73 -3.25
N VAL A 30 10.64 5.48 -3.01
CA VAL A 30 11.57 4.40 -2.74
C VAL A 30 12.01 3.78 -4.05
N VAL A 31 13.30 3.85 -4.36
CA VAL A 31 13.86 3.21 -5.55
C VAL A 31 14.59 1.93 -5.17
N ILE A 32 14.33 0.85 -5.87
CA ILE A 32 14.92 -0.46 -5.63
C ILE A 32 15.84 -0.80 -6.79
N VAL A 33 17.12 -0.98 -6.47
CA VAL A 33 18.15 -1.34 -7.44
C VAL A 33 18.87 -2.61 -7.01
N GLY A 34 19.60 -3.24 -7.95
CA GLY A 34 20.39 -4.45 -7.67
C GLY A 34 20.46 -5.39 -8.86
N PRO A 35 21.23 -6.47 -8.77
CA PRO A 35 21.43 -7.42 -9.86
C PRO A 35 20.13 -8.13 -10.26
N SER A 36 20.08 -8.63 -11.50
CA SER A 36 18.99 -9.48 -11.99
C SER A 36 18.90 -10.74 -11.12
N GLY A 37 17.67 -11.18 -10.86
CA GLY A 37 17.43 -12.32 -9.96
C GLY A 37 17.53 -11.99 -8.46
N GLY A 38 17.80 -10.75 -8.06
CA GLY A 38 17.90 -10.32 -6.66
C GLY A 38 16.58 -10.27 -5.89
N GLY A 39 15.42 -10.59 -6.53
CA GLY A 39 14.10 -10.59 -5.87
C GLY A 39 13.30 -9.30 -6.01
N LYS A 40 13.81 -8.26 -6.68
CA LYS A 40 13.21 -6.92 -6.78
C LYS A 40 11.75 -6.93 -7.26
N SER A 41 11.49 -7.52 -8.44
CA SER A 41 10.13 -7.61 -9.01
C SER A 41 9.21 -8.50 -8.17
N THR A 42 9.75 -9.55 -7.55
CA THR A 42 8.99 -10.40 -6.62
C THR A 42 8.58 -9.62 -5.38
N PHE A 43 9.49 -8.82 -4.81
CA PHE A 43 9.19 -7.95 -3.68
C PHE A 43 8.09 -6.95 -4.05
N LEU A 44 8.23 -6.26 -5.19
CA LEU A 44 7.25 -5.30 -5.67
C LEU A 44 5.86 -5.95 -5.87
N ARG A 45 5.81 -7.16 -6.43
CA ARG A 45 4.55 -7.92 -6.62
C ARG A 45 3.95 -8.40 -5.31
N CYS A 46 4.77 -8.67 -4.29
CA CYS A 46 4.26 -8.95 -2.95
C CYS A 46 3.58 -7.72 -2.33
N LEU A 47 4.09 -6.49 -2.54
CA LEU A 47 3.48 -5.27 -2.02
C LEU A 47 2.02 -5.07 -2.49
N ASN A 48 1.66 -5.62 -3.64
CA ASN A 48 0.30 -5.62 -4.18
C ASN A 48 -0.39 -6.99 -4.07
N VAL A 49 0.24 -7.94 -3.34
CA VAL A 49 -0.24 -9.33 -3.19
C VAL A 49 -0.59 -9.98 -4.55
N LEU A 50 0.12 -9.60 -5.64
CA LEU A 50 0.13 -10.34 -6.91
C LEU A 50 0.93 -11.63 -6.76
N GLU A 51 1.86 -11.63 -5.80
CA GLU A 51 2.57 -12.78 -5.29
C GLU A 51 2.28 -12.90 -3.79
N ASP A 52 1.60 -13.96 -3.39
CA ASP A 52 1.30 -14.18 -1.97
C ASP A 52 2.58 -14.42 -1.18
N PRO A 53 2.80 -13.74 -0.05
CA PRO A 53 3.93 -14.03 0.83
C PRO A 53 3.84 -15.45 1.38
N THR A 54 5.01 -16.11 1.53
CA THR A 54 5.07 -17.42 2.18
C THR A 54 5.05 -17.27 3.70
N ALA A 55 5.63 -16.19 4.22
CA ALA A 55 5.59 -15.78 5.63
C ALA A 55 5.77 -14.27 5.73
N GLY A 56 5.49 -13.72 6.90
CA GLY A 56 5.53 -12.29 7.17
C GLY A 56 4.19 -11.60 6.89
N ARG A 57 4.18 -10.27 6.96
CA ARG A 57 2.98 -9.44 6.77
C ARG A 57 3.28 -8.21 5.93
N ILE A 58 2.26 -7.75 5.22
CA ILE A 58 2.29 -6.51 4.44
C ILE A 58 1.11 -5.67 4.89
N MET A 59 1.40 -4.65 5.66
CA MET A 59 0.40 -3.71 6.17
C MET A 59 0.27 -2.55 5.19
N PHE A 60 -0.92 -2.29 4.69
CA PHE A 60 -1.23 -1.12 3.87
C PHE A 60 -2.33 -0.29 4.54
N MET A 61 -2.01 0.95 4.91
CA MET A 61 -2.93 1.85 5.62
C MET A 61 -3.60 1.17 6.85
N GLY A 62 -2.83 0.36 7.59
CA GLY A 62 -3.30 -0.35 8.79
C GLY A 62 -4.01 -1.69 8.54
N ASN A 63 -4.21 -2.09 7.27
CA ASN A 63 -4.79 -3.39 6.92
C ASN A 63 -3.68 -4.37 6.52
N ASP A 64 -3.73 -5.59 7.05
CA ASP A 64 -2.85 -6.67 6.60
C ASP A 64 -3.39 -7.22 5.26
N LEU A 65 -2.64 -7.01 4.19
CA LEU A 65 -3.05 -7.42 2.84
C LEU A 65 -3.08 -8.95 2.65
N ALA A 66 -2.41 -9.69 3.51
CA ALA A 66 -2.38 -11.15 3.49
C ALA A 66 -3.50 -11.78 4.36
N ASP A 67 -4.26 -10.99 5.13
CA ASP A 67 -5.40 -11.50 5.92
C ASP A 67 -6.58 -11.80 4.99
N LEU A 68 -7.06 -13.04 5.01
CA LEU A 68 -8.24 -13.49 4.25
C LEU A 68 -9.53 -12.70 4.53
N LYS A 69 -9.58 -11.95 5.62
CA LYS A 69 -10.73 -11.09 5.97
C LYS A 69 -10.71 -9.74 5.23
N VAL A 70 -9.57 -9.37 4.67
CA VAL A 70 -9.40 -8.12 3.93
C VAL A 70 -9.79 -8.33 2.47
N ASP A 71 -10.69 -7.51 1.94
CA ASP A 71 -10.96 -7.50 0.49
C ASP A 71 -9.77 -6.87 -0.23
N ILE A 72 -8.86 -7.71 -0.71
CA ILE A 72 -7.66 -7.28 -1.43
C ILE A 72 -8.00 -6.44 -2.67
N ASN A 73 -9.16 -6.65 -3.29
CA ASN A 73 -9.53 -5.86 -4.46
C ASN A 73 -9.87 -4.42 -4.08
N GLU A 74 -10.48 -4.18 -2.89
CA GLU A 74 -10.67 -2.82 -2.36
C GLU A 74 -9.32 -2.15 -2.04
N GLN A 75 -8.33 -2.89 -1.53
CA GLN A 75 -7.01 -2.34 -1.28
C GLN A 75 -6.27 -2.01 -2.58
N ARG A 76 -6.35 -2.89 -3.59
CA ARG A 76 -5.76 -2.65 -4.92
C ARG A 76 -6.35 -1.46 -5.67
N GLU A 77 -7.54 -0.99 -5.32
CA GLU A 77 -8.09 0.27 -5.85
C GLU A 77 -7.18 1.47 -5.52
N ASN A 78 -6.43 1.38 -4.42
CA ASN A 78 -5.50 2.40 -3.94
C ASN A 78 -4.02 2.14 -4.31
N ILE A 79 -3.72 1.02 -4.95
CA ILE A 79 -2.35 0.62 -5.33
C ILE A 79 -2.29 0.50 -6.85
N GLY A 80 -1.75 1.50 -7.51
CA GLY A 80 -1.48 1.44 -8.94
C GLY A 80 -0.23 0.62 -9.24
N MET A 81 -0.22 -0.15 -10.32
CA MET A 81 0.96 -0.89 -10.76
C MET A 81 1.19 -0.73 -12.25
N VAL A 82 2.43 -0.40 -12.59
CA VAL A 82 2.95 -0.29 -13.94
C VAL A 82 3.99 -1.39 -14.14
N PHE A 83 3.75 -2.26 -15.12
CA PHE A 83 4.56 -3.44 -15.39
C PHE A 83 5.62 -3.15 -16.44
N GLN A 84 6.64 -3.98 -16.49
CA GLN A 84 7.65 -4.03 -17.53
C GLN A 84 7.01 -4.23 -18.93
N GLN A 85 6.08 -5.18 -19.04
CA GLN A 85 5.22 -5.31 -20.20
C GLN A 85 3.98 -4.44 -19.99
N PHE A 86 3.60 -3.67 -20.96
CA PHE A 86 2.55 -2.63 -20.88
C PHE A 86 1.19 -3.15 -20.39
N ASN A 87 0.89 -4.43 -20.61
CA ASN A 87 -0.34 -5.13 -20.19
C ASN A 87 -1.63 -4.38 -20.58
N LEU A 88 -1.63 -3.69 -21.73
CA LEU A 88 -2.81 -3.04 -22.26
C LEU A 88 -3.77 -4.08 -22.86
N PHE A 89 -5.07 -3.85 -22.70
CA PHE A 89 -6.09 -4.65 -23.35
C PHE A 89 -6.08 -4.36 -24.86
N SER A 90 -5.61 -5.29 -25.66
CA SER A 90 -5.45 -5.15 -27.11
C SER A 90 -6.77 -4.96 -27.86
N ASN A 91 -7.87 -5.44 -27.29
CA ASN A 91 -9.23 -5.34 -27.84
C ASN A 91 -9.99 -4.08 -27.40
N LEU A 92 -9.35 -3.20 -26.65
CA LEU A 92 -9.92 -1.92 -26.21
C LEU A 92 -9.10 -0.76 -26.79
N THR A 93 -9.78 0.36 -27.10
CA THR A 93 -9.07 1.59 -27.48
C THR A 93 -8.24 2.14 -26.32
N VAL A 94 -7.32 3.05 -26.62
CA VAL A 94 -6.48 3.71 -25.62
C VAL A 94 -7.33 4.33 -24.50
N LYS A 95 -8.33 5.15 -24.87
CA LYS A 95 -9.26 5.76 -23.91
C LYS A 95 -10.01 4.73 -23.08
N LYS A 96 -10.48 3.63 -23.70
CA LYS A 96 -11.16 2.55 -22.99
C LYS A 96 -10.23 1.79 -22.02
N ASN A 97 -8.94 1.65 -22.33
CA ASN A 97 -7.96 1.10 -21.42
C ASN A 97 -7.85 1.93 -20.14
N ILE A 98 -7.90 3.25 -20.25
CA ILE A 98 -7.80 4.19 -19.12
C ILE A 98 -9.11 4.23 -18.33
N THR A 99 -10.27 4.23 -18.98
CA THR A 99 -11.58 4.42 -18.33
C THR A 99 -12.19 3.14 -17.75
N LEU A 100 -11.73 1.96 -18.15
CA LEU A 100 -12.33 0.68 -17.81
C LEU A 100 -12.43 0.46 -16.29
N ALA A 101 -11.32 0.63 -15.58
CA ALA A 101 -11.25 0.40 -14.14
C ALA A 101 -12.05 1.46 -13.35
N PRO A 102 -11.88 2.78 -13.58
CA PRO A 102 -12.70 3.80 -12.94
C PRO A 102 -14.20 3.56 -13.09
N ILE A 103 -14.67 3.22 -14.30
CA ILE A 103 -16.10 2.97 -14.55
C ILE A 103 -16.58 1.70 -13.82
N LYS A 104 -15.84 0.58 -13.92
CA LYS A 104 -16.25 -0.67 -13.28
C LYS A 104 -16.31 -0.55 -11.76
N ILE A 105 -15.29 0.05 -11.17
CA ILE A 105 -15.18 0.23 -9.71
C ILE A 105 -16.22 1.25 -9.23
N GLY A 106 -16.38 2.38 -9.91
CA GLY A 106 -17.40 3.36 -9.59
C GLY A 106 -18.81 2.76 -9.63
N LEU A 107 -19.13 1.92 -10.62
CA LEU A 107 -20.41 1.20 -10.67
C LEU A 107 -20.59 0.21 -9.50
N LYS A 108 -19.53 -0.52 -9.13
CA LYS A 108 -19.53 -1.43 -7.96
C LYS A 108 -19.82 -0.63 -6.68
N ASN A 109 -19.13 0.48 -6.49
CA ASN A 109 -19.23 1.33 -5.30
C ASN A 109 -20.62 2.02 -5.22
N MET A 110 -21.13 2.53 -6.33
CA MET A 110 -22.49 3.08 -6.40
C MET A 110 -23.54 2.03 -5.99
N ARG A 111 -23.46 0.81 -6.54
CA ARG A 111 -24.40 -0.28 -6.18
C ARG A 111 -24.30 -0.66 -4.70
N LYS A 112 -23.05 -0.78 -4.16
CA LYS A 112 -22.81 -1.09 -2.75
C LYS A 112 -23.42 -0.02 -1.84
N THR A 113 -23.27 1.27 -2.18
CA THR A 113 -23.85 2.40 -1.44
C THR A 113 -25.37 2.43 -1.57
N GLN A 114 -25.92 2.24 -2.76
CA GLN A 114 -27.37 2.16 -2.97
C GLN A 114 -28.01 1.03 -2.16
N MET A 115 -27.39 -0.18 -2.15
CA MET A 115 -27.88 -1.31 -1.34
C MET A 115 -27.83 -0.98 0.16
N LYS A 116 -26.76 -0.38 0.66
CA LYS A 116 -26.67 0.08 2.05
C LYS A 116 -27.76 1.09 2.38
N ASN A 117 -27.98 2.06 1.50
CA ASN A 117 -28.99 3.10 1.69
C ASN A 117 -30.42 2.56 1.61
N ALA A 118 -30.69 1.53 0.81
CA ALA A 118 -32.02 0.97 0.64
C ALA A 118 -32.66 0.43 1.95
N HIS A 119 -31.83 0.01 2.90
CA HIS A 119 -32.31 -0.47 4.21
C HIS A 119 -32.54 0.63 5.25
N ILE A 120 -32.03 1.83 5.01
CA ILE A 120 -32.07 2.94 6.00
C ILE A 120 -33.50 3.38 6.32
N PRO A 121 -34.44 3.55 5.37
CA PRO A 121 -35.78 3.95 5.70
C PRO A 121 -36.51 2.94 6.61
N ALA A 122 -36.38 1.65 6.33
CA ALA A 122 -36.98 0.60 7.16
C ALA A 122 -36.32 0.55 8.55
N TYR A 123 -34.98 0.67 8.63
CA TYR A 123 -34.26 0.76 9.88
C TYR A 123 -34.70 1.99 10.69
N ASN A 124 -34.77 3.18 10.09
CA ASN A 124 -35.16 4.40 10.79
C ASN A 124 -36.59 4.31 11.32
N ARG A 125 -37.51 3.72 10.54
CA ARG A 125 -38.87 3.46 11.00
C ARG A 125 -38.92 2.49 12.20
N PHE A 126 -38.06 1.48 12.20
CA PHE A 126 -37.87 0.59 13.35
C PHE A 126 -37.38 1.34 14.58
N ILE A 127 -36.42 2.26 14.40
CA ILE A 127 -35.91 3.11 15.49
C ILE A 127 -36.98 4.06 16.00
N ASP A 128 -37.83 4.60 15.14
CA ASP A 128 -38.98 5.46 15.57
C ASP A 128 -39.96 4.70 16.47
N LEU A 129 -40.16 3.39 16.23
CA LEU A 129 -41.11 2.59 16.98
C LEU A 129 -40.49 2.00 18.27
N PHE A 130 -39.23 1.67 18.27
CA PHE A 130 -38.64 0.85 19.32
C PHE A 130 -37.36 1.44 19.92
N GLY A 131 -36.79 2.52 19.35
CA GLY A 131 -35.50 3.09 19.71
C GLY A 131 -35.40 3.43 21.19
N ASP A 132 -36.39 4.11 21.76
CA ASP A 132 -36.35 4.49 23.18
C ASP A 132 -36.30 3.28 24.10
N LYS A 133 -37.08 2.23 23.82
CA LYS A 133 -37.10 1.00 24.61
C LYS A 133 -35.76 0.26 24.50
N LEU A 134 -35.21 0.19 23.29
CA LEU A 134 -33.93 -0.44 23.04
C LEU A 134 -32.78 0.33 23.73
N ASN A 135 -32.78 1.66 23.62
CA ASN A 135 -31.75 2.51 24.22
C ASN A 135 -31.82 2.47 25.74
N LYS A 136 -33.01 2.41 26.34
CA LYS A 136 -33.14 2.19 27.77
C LYS A 136 -32.51 0.85 28.21
N SER A 137 -32.73 -0.22 27.46
CA SER A 137 -32.08 -1.52 27.74
C SER A 137 -30.56 -1.47 27.56
N VAL A 138 -30.08 -0.66 26.58
CA VAL A 138 -28.64 -0.38 26.38
C VAL A 138 -28.07 0.32 27.59
N ASP A 139 -28.76 1.36 28.11
CA ASP A 139 -28.33 2.11 29.28
C ASP A 139 -28.27 1.24 30.53
N GLU A 140 -29.28 0.41 30.76
CA GLU A 140 -29.29 -0.54 31.86
C GLU A 140 -28.10 -1.51 31.78
N LYS A 141 -27.80 -2.01 30.59
CA LYS A 141 -26.65 -2.88 30.34
C LYS A 141 -25.33 -2.15 30.56
N ARG A 142 -25.20 -0.91 30.11
CA ARG A 142 -23.98 -0.09 30.30
C ARG A 142 -23.71 0.16 31.77
N VAL A 143 -24.72 0.62 32.53
CA VAL A 143 -24.60 0.83 33.98
C VAL A 143 -24.19 -0.45 34.70
N LYS A 144 -24.73 -1.60 34.30
CA LYS A 144 -24.33 -2.88 34.87
C LYS A 144 -22.87 -3.20 34.57
N LEU A 145 -22.44 -3.04 33.31
CA LEU A 145 -21.04 -3.30 32.92
C LEU A 145 -20.05 -2.35 33.59
N GLU A 146 -20.41 -1.08 33.72
CA GLU A 146 -19.60 -0.08 34.42
C GLU A 146 -19.41 -0.45 35.89
N LYS A 147 -20.48 -0.85 36.59
CA LYS A 147 -20.40 -1.34 37.99
C LYS A 147 -19.55 -2.61 38.11
N GLU A 148 -19.66 -3.54 37.16
CA GLU A 148 -18.84 -4.76 37.17
C GLU A 148 -17.36 -4.42 36.92
N ILE A 149 -17.06 -3.47 36.04
CA ILE A 149 -15.68 -3.00 35.80
C ILE A 149 -15.12 -2.32 37.05
N GLU A 150 -15.91 -1.46 37.71
CA GLU A 150 -15.50 -0.77 38.92
C GLU A 150 -15.24 -1.74 40.06
N ALA A 151 -16.11 -2.75 40.26
CA ALA A 151 -15.89 -3.82 41.22
C ALA A 151 -14.61 -4.65 40.96
N LEU A 152 -14.33 -4.95 39.71
CA LEU A 152 -13.09 -5.64 39.32
C LEU A 152 -11.84 -4.77 39.53
N LYS A 153 -11.92 -3.46 39.24
CA LYS A 153 -10.84 -2.52 39.54
C LYS A 153 -10.56 -2.43 41.05
N ALA A 154 -11.60 -2.36 41.85
CA ALA A 154 -11.46 -2.38 43.33
C ALA A 154 -10.82 -3.68 43.84
N GLN A 155 -11.04 -4.82 43.19
CA GLN A 155 -10.34 -6.07 43.51
C GLN A 155 -8.87 -6.04 43.05
N LEU A 156 -8.55 -5.36 41.97
CA LEU A 156 -7.20 -5.26 41.42
C LEU A 156 -6.31 -4.31 42.22
N GLU A 157 -6.87 -3.30 42.86
CA GLU A 157 -6.15 -2.26 43.60
C GLU A 157 -5.25 -2.81 44.71
N PRO A 158 -5.74 -3.67 45.66
CA PRO A 158 -4.90 -4.26 46.69
C PRO A 158 -3.81 -5.19 46.11
N ILE A 159 -4.11 -5.90 45.01
CA ILE A 159 -3.15 -6.75 44.30
C ILE A 159 -2.01 -5.93 43.71
N ASN A 160 -2.34 -4.78 43.10
CA ASN A 160 -1.35 -3.85 42.57
C ASN A 160 -0.48 -3.27 43.71
N ALA A 161 -1.08 -2.86 44.82
CA ALA A 161 -0.36 -2.34 45.97
C ALA A 161 0.60 -3.38 46.61
N GLU A 162 0.19 -4.63 46.63
CA GLU A 162 1.06 -5.74 47.10
C GLU A 162 2.18 -6.01 46.08
N TRP A 163 1.87 -5.99 44.78
CA TRP A 163 2.84 -6.13 43.71
C TRP A 163 3.91 -5.04 43.74
N GLU A 164 3.53 -3.77 43.97
CA GLU A 164 4.47 -2.64 44.06
C GLU A 164 5.41 -2.82 45.29
N LYS A 165 4.89 -3.26 46.43
CA LYS A 165 5.71 -3.52 47.62
C LYS A 165 6.75 -4.61 47.42
N ILE A 166 6.43 -5.65 46.63
CA ILE A 166 7.36 -6.74 46.29
C ILE A 166 8.42 -6.23 45.31
N THR A 167 8.02 -5.42 44.32
CA THR A 167 8.94 -4.84 43.29
C THR A 167 9.92 -3.84 43.90
N GLU A 168 9.53 -3.08 44.91
CA GLU A 168 10.40 -2.12 45.60
C GLU A 168 11.43 -2.80 46.53
N LYS A 169 11.04 -3.93 47.16
CA LYS A 169 11.92 -4.62 48.11
C LYS A 169 13.00 -5.49 47.48
N GLU A 170 12.75 -6.08 46.32
CA GLU A 170 13.61 -7.13 45.74
C GLU A 170 14.47 -6.69 44.55
N GLY A 171 14.44 -5.42 44.14
CA GLY A 171 15.26 -4.91 43.06
C GLY A 171 15.23 -5.80 41.80
N LYS A 172 14.58 -5.36 40.77
CA LYS A 172 14.51 -5.82 39.35
C LYS A 172 15.02 -7.25 38.95
N SER A 173 14.99 -8.24 39.81
CA SER A 173 15.23 -9.64 39.43
C SER A 173 13.90 -10.35 39.20
N TYR A 174 13.60 -10.67 37.93
CA TYR A 174 12.35 -11.33 37.48
C TYR A 174 12.17 -12.77 38.01
N ALA A 175 13.02 -13.26 38.88
CA ALA A 175 13.09 -14.67 39.25
C ALA A 175 12.28 -15.07 40.49
N THR A 176 11.67 -14.14 41.22
CA THR A 176 11.00 -14.43 42.50
C THR A 176 9.60 -13.84 42.66
N TYR A 177 8.88 -13.64 41.56
CA TYR A 177 7.49 -13.21 41.64
C TYR A 177 6.60 -14.34 42.16
N ASP A 178 5.76 -14.06 43.18
CA ASP A 178 4.71 -14.96 43.60
C ASP A 178 3.82 -15.32 42.40
N GLU A 179 3.96 -16.56 41.93
CA GLU A 179 3.24 -17.09 40.76
C GLU A 179 1.72 -16.97 40.92
N LYS A 180 1.23 -17.06 42.16
CA LYS A 180 -0.18 -16.96 42.51
C LYS A 180 -0.68 -15.51 42.33
N LEU A 181 0.05 -14.53 42.86
CA LEU A 181 -0.28 -13.11 42.74
C LEU A 181 -0.27 -12.65 41.29
N THR A 182 0.72 -13.13 40.51
CA THR A 182 0.81 -12.86 39.06
C THR A 182 -0.38 -13.44 38.32
N LYS A 183 -0.75 -14.68 38.58
CA LYS A 183 -1.92 -15.33 37.95
C LYS A 183 -3.22 -14.60 38.29
N GLU A 184 -3.38 -14.18 39.53
CA GLU A 184 -4.57 -13.47 39.99
C GLU A 184 -4.68 -12.08 39.34
N LYS A 185 -3.59 -11.32 39.27
CA LYS A 185 -3.52 -10.02 38.58
C LYS A 185 -3.88 -10.16 37.10
N LEU A 186 -3.26 -11.11 36.40
CA LEU A 186 -3.54 -11.37 34.99
C LEU A 186 -5.00 -11.79 34.75
N TYR A 187 -5.55 -12.62 35.61
CA TYR A 187 -6.94 -13.06 35.52
C TYR A 187 -7.93 -11.90 35.65
N ILE A 188 -7.76 -11.04 36.66
CA ILE A 188 -8.64 -9.88 36.87
C ILE A 188 -8.46 -8.88 35.76
N THR A 189 -7.22 -8.60 35.34
CA THR A 189 -6.95 -7.69 34.20
C THR A 189 -7.64 -8.16 32.92
N SER A 190 -7.53 -9.46 32.61
CA SER A 190 -8.19 -10.03 31.41
C SER A 190 -9.72 -9.92 31.47
N LYS A 191 -10.31 -10.05 32.67
CA LYS A 191 -11.74 -9.82 32.86
C LYS A 191 -12.16 -8.38 32.67
N ILE A 192 -11.36 -7.43 33.19
CA ILE A 192 -11.59 -5.99 32.95
C ILE A 192 -11.54 -5.68 31.47
N GLU A 193 -10.49 -6.12 30.75
CA GLU A 193 -10.34 -5.90 29.31
C GLU A 193 -11.53 -6.46 28.53
N LYS A 194 -12.00 -7.67 28.87
CA LYS A 194 -13.18 -8.27 28.24
C LYS A 194 -14.44 -7.42 28.47
N LYS A 195 -14.67 -6.93 29.70
CA LYS A 195 -15.82 -6.10 30.05
C LYS A 195 -15.74 -4.71 29.40
N VAL A 196 -14.56 -4.10 29.36
CA VAL A 196 -14.32 -2.81 28.66
C VAL A 196 -14.61 -2.98 27.16
N ARG A 197 -14.17 -4.07 26.55
CA ARG A 197 -14.49 -4.37 25.15
C ARG A 197 -16.00 -4.55 24.94
N GLU A 198 -16.68 -5.27 25.83
CA GLU A 198 -18.13 -5.42 25.77
C GLU A 198 -18.85 -4.06 25.90
N LEU A 199 -18.39 -3.20 26.82
CA LEU A 199 -18.93 -1.85 26.99
C LEU A 199 -18.72 -0.98 25.74
N SER A 200 -17.56 -1.05 25.11
CA SER A 200 -17.28 -0.28 23.88
C SER A 200 -18.17 -0.69 22.70
N HIS A 201 -18.65 -1.93 22.67
CA HIS A 201 -19.60 -2.41 21.66
C HIS A 201 -21.07 -2.18 22.01
N THR A 202 -21.35 -1.64 23.21
CA THR A 202 -22.73 -1.36 23.65
C THR A 202 -23.07 0.09 23.27
N LEU A 203 -23.56 0.27 22.02
CA LEU A 203 -23.91 1.57 21.45
C LEU A 203 -25.41 1.76 21.40
N HIS A 204 -25.86 3.01 21.52
CA HIS A 204 -27.24 3.38 21.29
C HIS A 204 -27.67 3.16 19.84
N TYR A 205 -28.95 2.87 19.67
CA TYR A 205 -29.57 2.77 18.36
C TYR A 205 -30.00 4.17 17.92
N GLU A 206 -29.35 4.68 16.89
CA GLU A 206 -29.61 6.00 16.33
C GLU A 206 -30.11 5.86 14.88
N LYS A 207 -30.88 6.85 14.45
CA LYS A 207 -31.27 6.96 13.03
C LYS A 207 -30.01 7.11 12.18
N LYS A 208 -30.03 6.45 11.03
CA LYS A 208 -28.94 6.51 10.06
C LYS A 208 -29.28 7.48 8.94
N SER A 209 -28.32 8.29 8.56
CA SER A 209 -28.40 9.08 7.33
C SER A 209 -27.88 8.26 6.15
N PRO A 210 -28.46 8.39 4.94
CA PRO A 210 -27.94 7.72 3.78
C PRO A 210 -26.52 8.23 3.48
N ALA A 211 -25.61 7.30 3.15
CA ALA A 211 -24.30 7.65 2.69
C ALA A 211 -24.39 8.39 1.35
N PRO A 212 -23.61 9.46 1.13
CA PRO A 212 -23.63 10.19 -0.12
C PRO A 212 -23.16 9.26 -1.27
N LEU A 213 -23.81 9.41 -2.43
CA LEU A 213 -23.31 8.82 -3.67
C LEU A 213 -22.26 9.74 -4.27
N GLU A 214 -21.11 9.20 -4.64
CA GLU A 214 -20.06 9.96 -5.33
C GLU A 214 -20.57 10.51 -6.68
N PHE A 215 -21.40 9.72 -7.38
CA PHE A 215 -22.05 10.13 -8.64
C PHE A 215 -23.56 9.95 -8.54
N ALA A 216 -24.30 10.93 -9.06
CA ALA A 216 -25.77 10.88 -9.06
C ALA A 216 -26.29 9.80 -10.02
N SER A 217 -25.60 9.56 -11.14
CA SER A 217 -25.98 8.58 -12.15
C SER A 217 -24.78 7.86 -12.78
N LYS A 218 -25.06 6.74 -13.46
CA LYS A 218 -24.07 6.08 -14.31
C LYS A 218 -23.51 7.01 -15.40
N LYS A 219 -24.34 7.91 -15.91
CA LYS A 219 -23.92 8.87 -16.94
C LYS A 219 -22.88 9.83 -16.41
N ASP A 220 -23.05 10.32 -15.19
CA ASP A 220 -22.11 11.25 -14.55
C ASP A 220 -20.78 10.55 -14.24
N LEU A 221 -20.82 9.32 -13.74
CA LEU A 221 -19.63 8.49 -13.57
C LEU A 221 -18.84 8.29 -14.86
N VAL A 222 -19.54 7.97 -15.97
CA VAL A 222 -18.89 7.76 -17.27
C VAL A 222 -18.35 9.08 -17.83
N ALA A 223 -19.06 10.19 -17.63
CA ALA A 223 -18.58 11.51 -18.02
C ALA A 223 -17.29 11.89 -17.29
N ASP A 224 -17.27 11.77 -15.96
CA ASP A 224 -16.07 12.01 -15.15
C ASP A 224 -14.89 11.11 -15.52
N ALA A 225 -15.13 9.82 -15.76
CA ALA A 225 -14.07 8.91 -16.18
C ALA A 225 -13.50 9.27 -17.57
N ASN A 226 -14.34 9.74 -18.50
CA ASN A 226 -13.90 10.20 -19.80
C ASN A 226 -13.09 11.51 -19.72
N GLU A 227 -13.57 12.48 -18.95
CA GLU A 227 -12.87 13.75 -18.73
C GLU A 227 -11.49 13.52 -18.12
N ARG A 228 -11.39 12.67 -17.09
CA ARG A 228 -10.10 12.27 -16.52
C ARG A 228 -9.18 11.60 -17.54
N ALA A 229 -9.73 10.70 -18.36
CA ALA A 229 -8.94 10.03 -19.38
C ALA A 229 -8.41 11.00 -20.43
N GLU A 230 -9.21 11.98 -20.86
CA GLU A 230 -8.81 13.02 -21.81
C GLU A 230 -7.72 13.93 -21.21
N ALA A 231 -7.87 14.34 -19.95
CA ALA A 231 -6.84 15.10 -19.24
C ALA A 231 -5.52 14.34 -19.14
N LEU A 232 -5.57 13.04 -18.79
CA LEU A 232 -4.37 12.19 -18.74
C LEU A 232 -3.76 11.98 -20.13
N LEU A 233 -4.58 11.78 -21.16
CA LEU A 233 -4.11 11.65 -22.55
C LEU A 233 -3.45 12.93 -23.06
N THR A 234 -3.99 14.09 -22.71
CA THR A 234 -3.39 15.38 -22.99
C THR A 234 -2.02 15.51 -22.31
N ARG A 235 -1.96 15.17 -21.03
CA ARG A 235 -0.72 15.20 -20.24
C ARG A 235 0.38 14.33 -20.82
N ILE A 236 0.06 13.15 -21.33
CA ILE A 236 1.04 12.24 -21.95
C ILE A 236 1.24 12.47 -23.45
N GLY A 237 0.63 13.52 -24.04
CA GLY A 237 0.76 13.89 -25.45
C GLY A 237 0.13 12.89 -26.44
N LEU A 238 -0.95 12.19 -26.02
CA LEU A 238 -1.60 11.14 -26.82
C LEU A 238 -3.12 11.32 -26.96
N LEU A 239 -3.62 12.55 -26.84
CA LEU A 239 -5.07 12.80 -26.96
C LEU A 239 -5.58 12.44 -28.38
N ASP A 240 -4.79 12.69 -29.41
CA ASP A 240 -5.09 12.33 -30.81
C ASP A 240 -5.18 10.80 -31.02
N LYS A 241 -4.65 10.01 -30.09
CA LYS A 241 -4.65 8.54 -30.11
C LYS A 241 -5.72 7.92 -29.19
N ALA A 242 -6.68 8.71 -28.67
CA ALA A 242 -7.69 8.24 -27.73
C ALA A 242 -8.50 7.04 -28.26
N ASP A 243 -8.86 7.05 -29.53
CA ASP A 243 -9.76 6.07 -30.15
C ASP A 243 -9.04 4.97 -30.94
N VAL A 244 -7.70 4.98 -30.98
CA VAL A 244 -6.92 3.91 -31.64
C VAL A 244 -6.69 2.72 -30.68
N TYR A 245 -6.29 1.60 -31.24
CA TYR A 245 -5.96 0.39 -30.48
C TYR A 245 -4.46 0.34 -30.12
N PRO A 246 -4.08 -0.31 -29.01
CA PRO A 246 -2.68 -0.40 -28.58
C PRO A 246 -1.71 -0.97 -29.61
N SER A 247 -2.19 -1.79 -30.56
CA SER A 247 -1.35 -2.37 -31.62
C SER A 247 -0.69 -1.32 -32.53
N THR A 248 -1.28 -0.11 -32.63
CA THR A 248 -0.77 0.98 -33.48
C THR A 248 0.20 1.91 -32.76
N LEU A 249 0.45 1.69 -31.46
CA LEU A 249 1.30 2.53 -30.64
C LEU A 249 2.74 2.00 -30.60
N SER A 250 3.73 2.91 -30.49
CA SER A 250 5.11 2.56 -30.16
C SER A 250 5.22 2.02 -28.72
N GLY A 251 6.36 1.41 -28.36
CA GLY A 251 6.63 0.92 -27.01
C GLY A 251 6.48 2.02 -25.95
N GLY A 252 7.13 3.17 -26.14
CA GLY A 252 7.04 4.31 -25.23
C GLY A 252 5.62 4.87 -25.11
N GLN A 253 4.86 4.94 -26.21
CA GLN A 253 3.46 5.34 -26.17
C GLN A 253 2.61 4.35 -25.37
N LYS A 254 2.79 3.03 -25.54
CA LYS A 254 2.10 2.01 -24.74
C LYS A 254 2.41 2.15 -23.26
N GLN A 255 3.65 2.42 -22.91
CA GLN A 255 4.06 2.59 -21.51
C GLN A 255 3.44 3.85 -20.89
N ARG A 256 3.44 4.97 -21.61
CA ARG A 256 2.77 6.20 -21.15
C ARG A 256 1.26 5.98 -20.95
N VAL A 257 0.60 5.22 -21.82
CA VAL A 257 -0.81 4.82 -21.62
C VAL A 257 -0.97 3.91 -20.40
N ALA A 258 -0.04 2.99 -20.15
CA ALA A 258 -0.09 2.13 -18.96
C ALA A 258 0.05 2.94 -17.65
N ILE A 259 0.92 3.96 -17.64
CA ILE A 259 1.04 4.91 -16.53
C ILE A 259 -0.26 5.72 -16.36
N ALA A 260 -0.80 6.28 -17.43
CA ALA A 260 -2.06 7.02 -17.40
C ALA A 260 -3.23 6.15 -16.88
N ARG A 261 -3.29 4.88 -17.29
CA ARG A 261 -4.27 3.90 -16.77
C ARG A 261 -4.15 3.70 -15.26
N ALA A 262 -2.93 3.60 -14.73
CA ALA A 262 -2.70 3.48 -13.30
C ALA A 262 -3.12 4.76 -12.55
N LEU A 263 -2.78 5.93 -13.07
CA LEU A 263 -3.14 7.24 -12.51
C LEU A 263 -4.65 7.51 -12.54
N ALA A 264 -5.38 6.97 -13.52
CA ALA A 264 -6.83 7.18 -13.65
C ALA A 264 -7.63 6.69 -12.44
N MET A 265 -7.09 5.77 -11.67
CA MET A 265 -7.67 5.26 -10.43
C MET A 265 -7.43 6.18 -9.23
N ARG A 266 -6.62 7.24 -9.35
CA ARG A 266 -6.19 8.11 -8.23
C ARG A 266 -5.61 7.28 -7.06
N PRO A 267 -4.63 6.42 -7.34
CA PRO A 267 -4.07 5.54 -6.31
C PRO A 267 -3.34 6.34 -5.23
N LYS A 268 -3.18 5.74 -4.05
CA LYS A 268 -2.38 6.30 -2.96
C LYS A 268 -0.89 6.01 -3.12
N VAL A 269 -0.56 4.93 -3.83
CA VAL A 269 0.81 4.51 -4.13
C VAL A 269 0.90 3.95 -5.55
N LEU A 270 2.00 4.24 -6.24
CA LEU A 270 2.33 3.68 -7.54
C LEU A 270 3.55 2.76 -7.42
N LEU A 271 3.41 1.56 -7.96
CA LEU A 271 4.46 0.56 -8.05
C LEU A 271 4.92 0.46 -9.51
N PHE A 272 6.23 0.58 -9.76
CA PHE A 272 6.82 0.48 -11.09
C PHE A 272 7.80 -0.70 -11.15
N ASP A 273 7.50 -1.69 -11.98
CA ASP A 273 8.33 -2.87 -12.21
C ASP A 273 9.11 -2.69 -13.51
N GLU A 274 10.31 -2.12 -13.44
CA GLU A 274 11.21 -1.87 -14.58
C GLU A 274 10.51 -1.18 -15.77
N PRO A 275 9.96 0.03 -15.61
CA PRO A 275 9.05 0.65 -16.59
C PRO A 275 9.69 0.97 -17.94
N THR A 276 10.99 0.92 -18.06
CA THR A 276 11.74 1.27 -19.28
C THR A 276 12.40 0.09 -19.98
N SER A 277 12.50 -1.07 -19.32
CA SER A 277 13.30 -2.20 -19.80
C SER A 277 12.81 -2.86 -21.12
N ALA A 278 11.56 -2.63 -21.51
CA ALA A 278 10.99 -3.11 -22.77
C ALA A 278 10.92 -2.04 -23.86
N LEU A 279 11.66 -0.93 -23.69
CA LEU A 279 11.64 0.22 -24.59
C LEU A 279 12.95 0.37 -25.36
N ASP A 280 12.83 0.91 -26.57
CA ASP A 280 13.99 1.38 -27.32
C ASP A 280 14.63 2.60 -26.59
N PRO A 281 15.95 2.75 -26.62
CA PRO A 281 16.66 3.83 -25.89
C PRO A 281 16.09 5.24 -26.17
N GLU A 282 15.67 5.53 -27.40
CA GLU A 282 15.09 6.82 -27.79
C GLU A 282 13.78 7.14 -27.06
N MET A 283 13.06 6.12 -26.55
CA MET A 283 11.76 6.26 -25.90
C MET A 283 11.86 6.30 -24.35
N VAL A 284 13.02 5.96 -23.80
CA VAL A 284 13.23 5.86 -22.35
C VAL A 284 13.05 7.23 -21.68
N GLY A 285 13.66 8.28 -22.23
CA GLY A 285 13.61 9.64 -21.67
C GLY A 285 12.18 10.14 -21.43
N GLU A 286 11.30 10.04 -22.44
CA GLU A 286 9.91 10.51 -22.33
C GLU A 286 9.12 9.80 -21.21
N VAL A 287 9.40 8.52 -20.97
CA VAL A 287 8.73 7.74 -19.92
C VAL A 287 9.28 8.12 -18.55
N LEU A 288 10.60 8.28 -18.41
CA LEU A 288 11.23 8.72 -17.17
C LEU A 288 10.79 10.14 -16.78
N ASP A 289 10.70 11.05 -17.73
CA ASP A 289 10.23 12.42 -17.50
C ASP A 289 8.77 12.44 -17.00
N LEU A 290 7.91 11.59 -17.56
CA LEU A 290 6.55 11.45 -17.07
C LEU A 290 6.52 10.93 -15.61
N ILE A 291 7.33 9.92 -15.29
CA ILE A 291 7.40 9.38 -13.91
C ILE A 291 7.94 10.45 -12.95
N LYS A 292 8.95 11.23 -13.37
CA LYS A 292 9.51 12.35 -12.60
C LYS A 292 8.43 13.42 -12.30
N GLN A 293 7.66 13.84 -13.28
CA GLN A 293 6.54 14.77 -13.07
C GLN A 293 5.54 14.24 -12.04
N VAL A 294 5.18 12.94 -12.10
CA VAL A 294 4.28 12.32 -11.11
C VAL A 294 4.91 12.29 -9.72
N ALA A 295 6.22 12.09 -9.63
CA ALA A 295 6.95 12.12 -8.36
C ALA A 295 6.96 13.52 -7.74
N GLU A 296 7.17 14.57 -8.55
CA GLU A 296 7.14 15.98 -8.12
C GLU A 296 5.78 16.42 -7.57
N GLU A 297 4.68 15.81 -8.03
CA GLU A 297 3.33 16.02 -7.50
C GLU A 297 3.12 15.40 -6.10
N GLY A 298 4.14 14.79 -5.51
CA GLY A 298 4.07 14.21 -4.17
C GLY A 298 3.53 12.78 -4.11
N MET A 299 3.39 12.09 -5.25
CA MET A 299 2.94 10.70 -5.29
C MET A 299 3.89 9.79 -4.51
N THR A 300 3.33 8.90 -3.70
CA THR A 300 4.11 7.82 -3.08
C THR A 300 4.45 6.77 -4.13
N MET A 301 5.71 6.41 -4.24
CA MET A 301 6.18 5.52 -5.30
C MET A 301 7.15 4.46 -4.78
N VAL A 302 7.07 3.25 -5.37
CA VAL A 302 8.09 2.22 -5.26
C VAL A 302 8.50 1.84 -6.67
N ILE A 303 9.76 2.05 -7.01
CA ILE A 303 10.24 1.95 -8.39
C ILE A 303 11.40 0.97 -8.44
N VAL A 304 11.23 -0.13 -9.16
CA VAL A 304 12.34 -1.00 -9.57
C VAL A 304 12.88 -0.48 -10.89
N THR A 305 14.16 -0.14 -10.95
CA THR A 305 14.77 0.38 -12.17
C THR A 305 16.25 0.00 -12.27
N HIS A 306 16.77 0.04 -13.48
CA HIS A 306 18.20 -0.02 -13.80
C HIS A 306 18.78 1.35 -14.20
N GLU A 307 17.94 2.38 -14.28
CA GLU A 307 18.32 3.75 -14.64
C GLU A 307 18.90 4.48 -13.42
N MET A 308 20.23 4.49 -13.28
CA MET A 308 20.88 5.00 -12.06
C MET A 308 20.75 6.51 -11.91
N ASN A 309 20.85 7.26 -13.01
CA ASN A 309 20.68 8.72 -12.99
C ASN A 309 19.25 9.09 -12.53
N PHE A 310 18.26 8.39 -13.07
CA PHE A 310 16.86 8.56 -12.66
C PHE A 310 16.66 8.18 -11.18
N ALA A 311 17.28 7.09 -10.71
CA ALA A 311 17.22 6.67 -9.32
C ALA A 311 17.78 7.75 -8.37
N ARG A 312 18.88 8.42 -8.77
CA ARG A 312 19.49 9.51 -8.01
C ARG A 312 18.60 10.77 -7.99
N GLU A 313 17.99 11.12 -9.11
CA GLU A 313 17.17 12.33 -9.24
C GLU A 313 15.82 12.24 -8.53
N VAL A 314 15.13 11.11 -8.65
CA VAL A 314 13.73 10.96 -8.22
C VAL A 314 13.63 10.33 -6.83
N GLY A 315 14.57 9.46 -6.48
CA GLY A 315 14.56 8.74 -5.22
C GLY A 315 14.69 9.66 -4.00
N THR A 316 13.87 9.44 -2.98
CA THR A 316 14.11 10.00 -1.65
C THR A 316 14.89 8.99 -0.79
N ARG A 317 14.84 7.72 -1.16
CA ARG A 317 15.53 6.60 -0.54
C ARG A 317 15.78 5.50 -1.57
N ILE A 318 16.96 4.88 -1.50
CA ILE A 318 17.34 3.79 -2.40
C ILE A 318 17.60 2.52 -1.58
N LEU A 319 16.99 1.42 -2.02
CA LEU A 319 17.20 0.09 -1.46
C LEU A 319 18.05 -0.74 -2.42
N PHE A 320 19.18 -1.25 -1.95
CA PHE A 320 19.97 -2.22 -2.69
C PHE A 320 19.50 -3.64 -2.35
N MET A 321 18.87 -4.30 -3.31
CA MET A 321 18.40 -5.67 -3.14
C MET A 321 19.30 -6.66 -3.90
N ALA A 322 19.83 -7.64 -3.19
CA ALA A 322 20.52 -8.78 -3.75
C ALA A 322 20.29 -10.02 -2.88
N GLU A 323 20.32 -11.20 -3.50
CA GLU A 323 20.17 -12.50 -2.81
C GLU A 323 18.90 -12.60 -1.94
N GLY A 324 17.83 -11.93 -2.38
CA GLY A 324 16.56 -11.92 -1.68
C GLY A 324 16.49 -11.05 -0.43
N LYS A 325 17.48 -10.19 -0.19
CA LYS A 325 17.59 -9.30 0.98
C LYS A 325 17.79 -7.84 0.57
N ILE A 326 17.41 -6.92 1.45
CA ILE A 326 17.86 -5.54 1.40
C ILE A 326 19.22 -5.51 2.09
N LEU A 327 20.29 -5.32 1.30
CA LEU A 327 21.66 -5.34 1.81
C LEU A 327 22.14 -3.95 2.27
N GLU A 328 21.60 -2.90 1.67
CA GLU A 328 21.89 -1.52 2.04
C GLU A 328 20.69 -0.62 1.70
N GLU A 329 20.49 0.39 2.52
CA GLU A 329 19.42 1.37 2.41
C GLU A 329 19.95 2.74 2.77
N ASN A 330 19.88 3.71 1.85
CA ASN A 330 20.46 5.04 2.03
C ASN A 330 19.67 6.11 1.28
N THR A 331 19.96 7.37 1.58
CA THR A 331 19.63 8.50 0.70
C THR A 331 20.37 8.37 -0.63
N PRO A 332 19.90 9.01 -1.72
CA PRO A 332 20.58 8.92 -3.01
C PRO A 332 22.06 9.31 -2.95
N ASP A 333 22.40 10.41 -2.28
CA ASP A 333 23.78 10.88 -2.19
C ASP A 333 24.67 9.87 -1.45
N GLU A 334 24.25 9.38 -0.29
CA GLU A 334 24.99 8.36 0.46
C GLU A 334 25.13 7.05 -0.32
N PHE A 335 24.09 6.67 -1.07
CA PHE A 335 24.09 5.46 -1.87
C PHE A 335 25.14 5.47 -2.98
N PHE A 336 25.27 6.59 -3.69
CA PHE A 336 26.20 6.70 -4.82
C PHE A 336 27.61 7.14 -4.41
N GLU A 337 27.74 7.99 -3.40
CA GLU A 337 29.03 8.58 -3.01
C GLU A 337 29.70 7.83 -1.87
N GLY A 338 28.93 7.20 -0.98
CA GLY A 338 29.43 6.52 0.21
C GLY A 338 28.94 5.10 0.42
N PRO A 339 28.85 4.23 -0.61
CA PRO A 339 28.37 2.88 -0.41
C PRO A 339 29.21 2.12 0.62
N THR A 340 28.55 1.44 1.55
CA THR A 340 29.23 0.70 2.64
C THR A 340 29.37 -0.78 2.33
N HIS A 341 28.30 -1.41 1.82
CA HIS A 341 28.27 -2.85 1.58
C HIS A 341 29.18 -3.26 0.39
N PRO A 342 30.06 -4.26 0.54
CA PRO A 342 30.98 -4.65 -0.54
C PRO A 342 30.27 -5.01 -1.86
N ARG A 343 29.13 -5.67 -1.76
CA ARG A 343 28.33 -6.08 -2.92
C ARG A 343 27.75 -4.88 -3.68
N LEU A 344 27.37 -3.80 -2.96
CA LEU A 344 26.91 -2.56 -3.58
C LEU A 344 28.07 -1.86 -4.30
N LYS A 345 29.26 -1.78 -3.69
CA LYS A 345 30.49 -1.21 -4.32
C LYS A 345 30.81 -1.92 -5.64
N GLU A 346 30.76 -3.26 -5.62
CA GLU A 346 30.99 -4.08 -6.82
C GLU A 346 29.92 -3.79 -7.89
N PHE A 347 28.64 -3.70 -7.49
CA PHE A 347 27.53 -3.43 -8.41
C PHE A 347 27.69 -2.06 -9.06
N LEU A 348 27.89 -0.99 -8.27
CA LEU A 348 28.04 0.37 -8.78
C LEU A 348 29.26 0.50 -9.70
N SER A 349 30.40 -0.14 -9.36
CA SER A 349 31.62 -0.09 -10.19
C SER A 349 31.40 -0.69 -11.59
N LYS A 350 30.50 -1.67 -11.72
CA LYS A 350 30.13 -2.28 -13.01
C LYS A 350 29.19 -1.43 -13.81
N VAL A 351 28.19 -0.83 -13.14
CA VAL A 351 27.15 -0.02 -13.80
C VAL A 351 27.73 1.30 -14.27
N ILE A 352 28.50 2.01 -13.43
CA ILE A 352 29.10 3.29 -13.81
C ILE A 352 30.09 3.11 -15.00
N LYS A 353 30.90 2.05 -15.01
CA LYS A 353 31.78 1.77 -16.15
C LYS A 353 31.04 1.45 -17.45
N ALA A 354 29.81 0.88 -17.36
CA ALA A 354 28.99 0.62 -18.53
C ALA A 354 28.42 1.93 -19.12
N ASP A 355 27.94 2.85 -18.26
CA ASP A 355 27.45 4.18 -18.67
C ASP A 355 28.51 5.05 -19.33
N ASP A 356 29.74 5.06 -18.77
CA ASP A 356 30.85 5.83 -19.34
C ASP A 356 31.30 5.26 -20.71
N GLY A 357 31.28 3.95 -20.86
CA GLY A 357 31.65 3.29 -22.12
C GLY A 357 30.63 3.48 -23.26
N GLU A 358 29.36 3.76 -22.95
CA GLU A 358 28.33 4.08 -23.93
C GLU A 358 28.39 5.55 -24.38
N LYS A 359 28.77 6.47 -23.49
CA LYS A 359 29.01 7.90 -23.84
C LYS A 359 30.20 8.08 -24.79
N GLU A 360 31.32 7.39 -24.56
CA GLU A 360 32.48 7.45 -25.44
C GLU A 360 32.20 6.88 -26.84
N LYS A 361 31.31 5.89 -26.98
CA LYS A 361 30.91 5.36 -28.29
C LYS A 361 29.90 6.25 -29.05
N GLY A 362 29.10 7.05 -28.33
CA GLY A 362 28.13 8.01 -28.91
C GLY A 362 28.87 9.24 -29.51
N GLU A 363 29.92 9.74 -28.87
CA GLU A 363 30.67 10.89 -29.35
C GLU A 363 31.63 10.54 -30.52
N GLY A 364 32.08 9.29 -30.61
CA GLY A 364 32.93 8.84 -31.70
C GLY A 364 32.22 8.66 -33.06
N ASN A 365 30.91 8.57 -33.10
CA ASN A 365 30.11 8.43 -34.37
C ASN A 365 29.55 9.75 -34.90
N ALA A 366 29.76 10.86 -34.21
CA ALA A 366 29.32 12.18 -34.65
C ALA A 366 30.37 12.96 -35.48
N ILE A 367 31.58 12.36 -35.68
CA ILE A 367 32.68 12.97 -36.41
C ILE A 367 33.18 11.98 -37.50
N ALA A 368 32.32 11.48 -38.33
CA ALA A 368 32.70 10.78 -39.55
C ALA A 368 31.72 11.09 -40.69
#